data_76f860ef437a3c795d147bc2e0e089ec
#
_entry.id   76f860ef437a3c795d147bc2e0e089ec
#
_cell.length_a   1.000
_cell.length_b   1.000
_cell.length_c   1.000
_cell.angle_alpha   90.00
_cell.angle_beta   90.00
_cell.angle_gamma   90.00
#
_symmetry.space_group_name_H-M   'P 1'
#
loop_
_entity.id
_entity.type
_entity.pdbx_description
1 polymer ?
#
loop_
_entity_poly.entity_id
_entity_poly.type
_entity_poly.pdbx_seq_one_letter_code
_entity_poly.pdbx_strand_id
1 'polypeptide(L)'
;MSTRFFENFLANHFINRIGHKAAFALAMLLCLLWSTAAALRTPPEPVAATATHEWPREWDGAPLRPMALSDVEQRFADRFPGAIGRMTDGTQTIVMRAVDAPTRMLHPAADCYRALGFRIEQARLERDAQERLWRCFVAQRHGVQKFRVCERIVDAEGAAFTDTSAWYWAAASGQSRGPWQAVTVARPL
;
A
#
# COMPACT_ATOMS: atom_id res chain seq x y z
N MET A 1 -13.95 -28.46 -59.61
CA MET A 1 -14.37 -27.27 -58.89
C MET A 1 -13.93 -27.38 -57.44
N SER A 2 -12.60 -27.49 -57.14
CA SER A 2 -12.15 -27.72 -55.76
C SER A 2 -10.75 -27.17 -55.40
N THR A 3 -9.99 -26.60 -56.31
CA THR A 3 -8.61 -26.16 -56.04
C THR A 3 -8.55 -24.74 -55.42
N ARG A 4 -9.39 -23.82 -55.85
CA ARG A 4 -9.39 -22.43 -55.34
C ARG A 4 -9.88 -22.27 -53.89
N PHE A 5 -10.69 -23.17 -53.38
CA PHE A 5 -11.17 -23.15 -52.00
C PHE A 5 -10.07 -23.52 -50.99
N PHE A 6 -9.21 -24.49 -51.37
CA PHE A 6 -8.10 -24.93 -50.55
C PHE A 6 -6.95 -23.92 -50.52
N GLU A 7 -6.68 -23.22 -51.61
CA GLU A 7 -5.66 -22.17 -51.67
C GLU A 7 -6.07 -20.93 -50.81
N ASN A 8 -7.33 -20.54 -50.84
CA ASN A 8 -7.82 -19.43 -50.03
C ASN A 8 -7.86 -19.76 -48.51
N PHE A 9 -8.11 -21.02 -48.17
CA PHE A 9 -8.09 -21.48 -46.76
C PHE A 9 -6.66 -21.50 -46.20
N LEU A 10 -5.70 -21.97 -46.96
CA LEU A 10 -4.28 -22.00 -46.56
C LEU A 10 -3.70 -20.58 -46.48
N ALA A 11 -4.03 -19.70 -47.44
CA ALA A 11 -3.58 -18.30 -47.42
C ALA A 11 -4.12 -17.54 -46.23
N ASN A 12 -5.41 -17.66 -45.91
CA ASN A 12 -6.02 -17.00 -44.72
C ASN A 12 -5.44 -17.55 -43.42
N HIS A 13 -5.17 -18.85 -43.33
CA HIS A 13 -4.57 -19.44 -42.12
C HIS A 13 -3.12 -19.00 -41.93
N PHE A 14 -2.39 -18.82 -43.01
CA PHE A 14 -0.99 -18.37 -42.98
C PHE A 14 -0.90 -16.88 -42.66
N ILE A 15 -1.76 -16.04 -43.25
CA ILE A 15 -1.84 -14.58 -42.95
C ILE A 15 -2.24 -14.34 -41.51
N ASN A 16 -3.20 -15.09 -41.00
CA ASN A 16 -3.64 -14.97 -39.59
C ASN A 16 -2.53 -15.36 -38.58
N ARG A 17 -1.75 -16.40 -38.91
CA ARG A 17 -0.59 -16.86 -38.11
C ARG A 17 0.56 -15.86 -38.10
N ILE A 18 0.81 -15.17 -39.22
CA ILE A 18 1.82 -14.09 -39.32
C ILE A 18 1.35 -12.87 -38.55
N GLY A 19 0.07 -12.51 -38.65
CA GLY A 19 -0.53 -11.40 -37.91
C GLY A 19 -0.40 -11.58 -36.42
N HIS A 20 -0.68 -12.74 -35.87
CA HIS A 20 -0.53 -13.01 -34.42
C HIS A 20 0.94 -12.97 -33.97
N LYS A 21 1.87 -13.49 -34.76
CA LYS A 21 3.31 -13.42 -34.45
C LYS A 21 3.83 -11.98 -34.49
N ALA A 22 3.41 -11.18 -35.46
CA ALA A 22 3.78 -9.77 -35.55
C ALA A 22 3.18 -8.96 -34.41
N ALA A 23 1.92 -9.20 -34.06
CA ALA A 23 1.28 -8.56 -32.90
C ALA A 23 1.96 -8.91 -31.58
N PHE A 24 2.33 -10.19 -31.40
CA PHE A 24 3.09 -10.65 -30.24
C PHE A 24 4.48 -10.00 -30.17
N ALA A 25 5.21 -9.96 -31.29
CA ALA A 25 6.53 -9.33 -31.35
C ALA A 25 6.44 -7.81 -31.03
N LEU A 26 5.42 -7.13 -31.55
CA LEU A 26 5.17 -5.71 -31.26
C LEU A 26 4.86 -5.51 -29.77
N ALA A 27 4.01 -6.33 -29.18
CA ALA A 27 3.70 -6.26 -27.75
C ALA A 27 4.95 -6.47 -26.88
N MET A 28 5.78 -7.45 -27.22
CA MET A 28 7.06 -7.70 -26.54
C MET A 28 8.02 -6.51 -26.67
N LEU A 29 8.09 -5.91 -27.87
CA LEU A 29 8.93 -4.72 -28.09
C LEU A 29 8.45 -3.54 -27.24
N LEU A 30 7.15 -3.29 -27.18
CA LEU A 30 6.56 -2.25 -26.35
C LEU A 30 6.83 -2.49 -24.85
N CYS A 31 6.72 -3.74 -24.39
CA CYS A 31 7.07 -4.11 -23.01
C CYS A 31 8.55 -3.85 -22.71
N LEU A 32 9.46 -4.20 -23.64
CA LEU A 32 10.88 -3.94 -23.49
C LEU A 32 11.18 -2.43 -23.46
N LEU A 33 10.60 -1.66 -24.38
CA LEU A 33 10.76 -0.21 -24.40
C LEU A 33 10.23 0.44 -23.12
N TRP A 34 9.08 -0.03 -22.62
CA TRP A 34 8.52 0.44 -21.34
C TRP A 34 9.43 0.10 -20.17
N SER A 35 9.94 -1.13 -20.13
CA SER A 35 10.85 -1.59 -19.06
C SER A 35 12.17 -0.81 -19.06
N THR A 36 12.74 -0.53 -20.24
CA THR A 36 13.96 0.26 -20.35
C THR A 36 13.71 1.73 -19.97
N ALA A 37 12.60 2.31 -20.42
CA ALA A 37 12.22 3.66 -20.03
C ALA A 37 11.95 3.78 -18.51
N ALA A 38 11.36 2.75 -17.91
CA ALA A 38 11.16 2.69 -16.47
C ALA A 38 12.49 2.55 -15.69
N ALA A 39 13.43 1.75 -16.21
CA ALA A 39 14.75 1.56 -15.60
C ALA A 39 15.64 2.82 -15.69
N LEU A 40 15.45 3.63 -16.73
CA LEU A 40 16.18 4.89 -16.92
C LEU A 40 15.58 6.06 -16.11
N ARG A 41 14.38 5.90 -15.54
CA ARG A 41 13.85 6.88 -14.61
C ARG A 41 14.67 6.79 -13.33
N THR A 42 15.43 7.83 -13.05
CA THR A 42 16.15 7.98 -11.78
C THR A 42 15.13 7.83 -10.65
N PRO A 43 15.32 6.90 -9.71
CA PRO A 43 14.49 6.87 -8.52
C PRO A 43 14.56 8.25 -7.86
N PRO A 44 13.47 8.80 -7.33
CA PRO A 44 13.56 10.02 -6.54
C PRO A 44 14.62 9.78 -5.46
N GLU A 45 15.56 10.72 -5.34
CA GLU A 45 16.59 10.65 -4.30
C GLU A 45 15.90 10.42 -2.97
N PRO A 46 16.38 9.46 -2.15
CA PRO A 46 15.86 9.29 -0.82
C PRO A 46 16.04 10.63 -0.10
N VAL A 47 14.95 11.32 0.18
CA VAL A 47 14.98 12.50 1.04
C VAL A 47 15.62 12.04 2.34
N ALA A 48 16.80 12.59 2.65
CA ALA A 48 17.53 12.20 3.84
C ALA A 48 16.61 12.32 5.04
N ALA A 49 16.42 11.21 5.74
CA ALA A 49 15.53 11.07 6.91
C ALA A 49 16.09 11.84 8.12
N THR A 50 16.27 13.15 7.99
CA THR A 50 16.84 14.03 9.04
C THR A 50 15.86 15.11 9.49
N ALA A 51 14.66 15.18 8.96
CA ALA A 51 13.63 16.03 9.54
C ALA A 51 12.98 15.27 10.70
N THR A 52 13.13 15.79 11.91
CA THR A 52 12.29 15.39 13.06
C THR A 52 10.84 15.60 12.63
N HIS A 53 10.13 14.51 12.34
CA HIS A 53 8.74 14.58 11.92
C HIS A 53 7.90 15.03 13.12
N GLU A 54 7.18 16.14 12.96
CA GLU A 54 6.25 16.60 14.00
C GLU A 54 4.96 15.80 13.92
N TRP A 55 4.68 15.02 14.96
CA TRP A 55 3.45 14.28 15.10
C TRP A 55 2.32 15.17 15.61
N PRO A 56 1.06 14.93 15.22
CA PRO A 56 -0.07 15.70 15.75
C PRO A 56 -0.15 15.52 17.26
N ARG A 57 -0.53 16.61 17.93
CA ARG A 57 -0.70 16.64 19.40
C ARG A 57 -2.08 16.20 19.84
N GLU A 58 -3.01 16.07 18.90
CA GLU A 58 -4.40 15.69 19.12
C GLU A 58 -4.88 14.72 18.05
N TRP A 59 -5.81 13.87 18.41
CA TRP A 59 -6.50 12.96 17.53
C TRP A 59 -7.99 12.94 17.85
N ASP A 60 -8.85 13.31 16.89
CA ASP A 60 -10.30 13.41 17.07
C ASP A 60 -10.70 14.22 18.33
N GLY A 61 -9.98 15.32 18.61
CA GLY A 61 -10.22 16.20 19.76
C GLY A 61 -9.62 15.72 21.10
N ALA A 62 -8.97 14.56 21.13
CA ALA A 62 -8.29 14.05 22.33
C ALA A 62 -6.77 14.31 22.26
N PRO A 63 -6.13 14.75 23.36
CA PRO A 63 -4.70 14.99 23.39
C PRO A 63 -3.92 13.68 23.28
N LEU A 64 -2.90 13.68 22.42
CA LEU A 64 -2.01 12.54 22.21
C LEU A 64 -0.76 12.64 23.09
N ARG A 65 -0.38 11.50 23.64
CA ARG A 65 0.89 11.30 24.34
C ARG A 65 1.77 10.34 23.54
N PRO A 66 3.04 10.68 23.29
CA PRO A 66 3.97 9.79 22.62
C PRO A 66 4.23 8.55 23.48
N MET A 67 4.41 7.42 22.83
CA MET A 67 4.82 6.15 23.42
C MET A 67 6.14 5.70 22.78
N ALA A 68 6.97 5.03 23.56
CA ALA A 68 8.18 4.39 23.02
C ALA A 68 7.79 3.31 22.00
N LEU A 69 8.54 3.24 20.93
CA LEU A 69 8.48 2.11 20.00
C LEU A 69 9.01 0.85 20.71
N SER A 70 8.41 -0.29 20.42
CA SER A 70 8.96 -1.57 20.82
C SER A 70 10.26 -1.84 20.03
N ASP A 71 11.11 -2.77 20.53
CA ASP A 71 12.36 -3.15 19.84
C ASP A 71 12.12 -3.60 18.39
N VAL A 72 10.99 -4.24 18.11
CA VAL A 72 10.60 -4.65 16.76
C VAL A 72 10.25 -3.44 15.90
N GLU A 73 9.46 -2.52 16.42
CA GLU A 73 9.09 -1.28 15.72
C GLU A 73 10.33 -0.39 15.50
N GLN A 74 11.25 -0.33 16.46
CA GLN A 74 12.49 0.44 16.30
C GLN A 74 13.37 -0.12 15.16
N ARG A 75 13.61 -1.44 15.14
CA ARG A 75 14.36 -2.08 14.04
C ARG A 75 13.70 -1.90 12.67
N PHE A 76 12.37 -1.81 12.64
CA PHE A 76 11.64 -1.51 11.42
C PHE A 76 11.81 -0.04 11.04
N ALA A 77 11.70 0.89 12.00
CA ALA A 77 11.85 2.32 11.80
C ALA A 77 13.23 2.69 11.23
N ASP A 78 14.30 2.02 11.67
CA ASP A 78 15.68 2.25 11.22
C ASP A 78 15.88 2.07 9.71
N ARG A 79 14.97 1.38 9.03
CA ARG A 79 15.04 1.08 7.58
C ARG A 79 13.85 1.65 6.81
N PHE A 80 12.88 2.22 7.52
CA PHE A 80 11.66 2.70 6.91
C PHE A 80 11.92 4.06 6.22
N PRO A 81 11.49 4.23 4.95
CA PRO A 81 11.67 5.51 4.24
C PRO A 81 10.64 6.53 4.74
N GLY A 82 10.97 7.22 5.81
CA GLY A 82 10.11 8.18 6.50
C GLY A 82 10.22 8.07 8.01
N ALA A 83 9.14 8.36 8.72
CA ALA A 83 9.12 8.35 10.19
C ALA A 83 7.98 7.49 10.74
N ILE A 84 8.17 6.93 11.93
CA ILE A 84 7.16 6.16 12.66
C ILE A 84 6.97 6.77 14.04
N GLY A 85 5.72 7.08 14.39
CA GLY A 85 5.31 7.52 15.70
C GLY A 85 4.27 6.59 16.29
N ARG A 86 4.40 6.31 17.58
CA ARG A 86 3.42 5.57 18.37
C ARG A 86 2.90 6.49 19.46
N MET A 87 1.59 6.59 19.57
CA MET A 87 0.91 7.53 20.47
C MET A 87 -0.31 6.90 21.11
N THR A 88 -0.79 7.52 22.17
CA THR A 88 -2.05 7.12 22.82
C THR A 88 -2.80 8.34 23.33
N ASP A 89 -4.13 8.26 23.30
CA ASP A 89 -5.02 9.18 24.02
C ASP A 89 -5.46 8.62 25.39
N GLY A 90 -4.95 7.44 25.78
CA GLY A 90 -5.30 6.71 26.99
C GLY A 90 -6.35 5.62 26.77
N THR A 91 -7.11 5.66 25.67
CA THR A 91 -8.15 4.65 25.34
C THR A 91 -7.75 3.77 24.17
N GLN A 92 -6.89 4.24 23.30
CA GLN A 92 -6.43 3.56 22.10
C GLN A 92 -4.95 3.83 21.84
N THR A 93 -4.34 2.94 21.09
CA THR A 93 -2.99 3.15 20.56
C THR A 93 -3.09 3.56 19.08
N ILE A 94 -2.36 4.59 18.71
CA ILE A 94 -2.32 5.12 17.35
C ILE A 94 -0.88 5.02 16.85
N VAL A 95 -0.68 4.28 15.77
CA VAL A 95 0.62 4.21 15.08
C VAL A 95 0.49 5.00 13.78
N MET A 96 1.30 6.03 13.65
CA MET A 96 1.39 6.86 12.46
C MET A 96 2.72 6.62 11.75
N ARG A 97 2.67 6.56 10.44
CA ARG A 97 3.86 6.44 9.60
C ARG A 97 3.80 7.54 8.56
N ALA A 98 4.74 8.46 8.62
CA ALA A 98 4.99 9.40 7.53
C ALA A 98 5.83 8.67 6.47
N VAL A 99 5.39 8.68 5.24
CA VAL A 99 6.03 7.93 4.15
C VAL A 99 6.48 8.93 3.09
N ASP A 100 7.79 8.99 2.83
CA ASP A 100 8.37 10.00 1.94
C ASP A 100 8.55 9.47 0.51
N ALA A 101 8.56 8.16 0.32
CA ALA A 101 8.70 7.52 -0.99
C ALA A 101 7.86 6.24 -1.07
N PRO A 102 7.38 5.85 -2.28
CA PRO A 102 6.67 4.59 -2.46
C PRO A 102 7.54 3.42 -1.98
N THR A 103 7.01 2.63 -1.05
CA THR A 103 7.76 1.54 -0.44
C THR A 103 6.91 0.30 -0.23
N ARG A 104 7.49 -0.88 -0.41
CA ARG A 104 6.89 -2.15 -0.02
C ARG A 104 7.05 -2.48 1.47
N MET A 105 7.76 -1.64 2.21
CA MET A 105 7.88 -1.80 3.67
C MET A 105 6.59 -1.40 4.40
N LEU A 106 5.71 -0.61 3.78
CA LEU A 106 4.40 -0.33 4.35
C LEU A 106 3.48 -1.55 4.16
N HIS A 107 3.38 -2.38 5.20
CA HIS A 107 2.52 -3.56 5.23
C HIS A 107 1.16 -3.23 5.84
N PRO A 108 0.08 -3.97 5.47
CA PRO A 108 -1.18 -3.92 6.18
C PRO A 108 -1.01 -4.22 7.67
N ALA A 109 -1.72 -3.51 8.54
CA ALA A 109 -1.67 -3.77 9.99
C ALA A 109 -2.05 -5.22 10.31
N ALA A 110 -2.96 -5.81 9.54
CA ALA A 110 -3.35 -7.21 9.70
C ALA A 110 -2.15 -8.18 9.62
N ASP A 111 -1.16 -7.91 8.78
CA ASP A 111 0.02 -8.78 8.64
C ASP A 111 0.94 -8.67 9.87
N CYS A 112 1.09 -7.45 10.42
CA CYS A 112 1.81 -7.23 11.65
C CYS A 112 1.14 -7.98 12.83
N TYR A 113 -0.19 -7.92 12.94
CA TYR A 113 -0.91 -8.65 13.98
C TYR A 113 -0.83 -10.16 13.80
N ARG A 114 -0.89 -10.69 12.56
CA ARG A 114 -0.66 -12.12 12.28
C ARG A 114 0.73 -12.56 12.70
N ALA A 115 1.76 -11.77 12.38
CA ALA A 115 3.13 -12.04 12.78
C ALA A 115 3.31 -12.10 14.32
N LEU A 116 2.48 -11.35 15.06
CA LEU A 116 2.42 -11.37 16.52
C LEU A 116 1.54 -12.51 17.08
N GLY A 117 1.03 -13.40 16.23
CA GLY A 117 0.21 -14.56 16.62
C GLY A 117 -1.26 -14.25 16.86
N PHE A 118 -1.76 -13.11 16.38
CA PHE A 118 -3.19 -12.79 16.43
C PHE A 118 -3.93 -13.43 15.26
N ARG A 119 -5.14 -13.93 15.53
CA ARG A 119 -6.14 -14.27 14.51
C ARG A 119 -6.85 -12.99 14.09
N ILE A 120 -7.04 -12.81 12.79
CA ILE A 120 -7.74 -11.67 12.21
C ILE A 120 -9.15 -12.11 11.85
N GLU A 121 -10.13 -11.41 12.36
CA GLU A 121 -11.55 -11.68 12.17
C GLU A 121 -12.29 -10.43 11.73
N GLN A 122 -13.44 -10.58 11.10
CA GLN A 122 -14.38 -9.50 10.75
C GLN A 122 -13.74 -8.35 9.95
N ALA A 123 -12.82 -8.66 9.04
CA ALA A 123 -12.21 -7.63 8.19
C ALA A 123 -13.26 -7.01 7.27
N ARG A 124 -13.44 -5.69 7.35
CA ARG A 124 -14.43 -4.93 6.56
C ARG A 124 -14.03 -3.48 6.41
N LEU A 125 -14.70 -2.78 5.49
CA LEU A 125 -14.62 -1.33 5.37
C LEU A 125 -15.67 -0.68 6.27
N GLU A 126 -15.27 0.36 6.97
CA GLU A 126 -16.15 1.11 7.88
C GLU A 126 -15.93 2.62 7.67
N ARG A 127 -17.00 3.40 7.93
CA ARG A 127 -16.89 4.85 8.03
C ARG A 127 -16.92 5.27 9.48
N ASP A 128 -16.09 6.25 9.83
CA ASP A 128 -16.15 6.88 11.15
C ASP A 128 -17.17 8.04 11.19
N ALA A 129 -17.26 8.71 12.32
CA ALA A 129 -18.17 9.83 12.51
C ALA A 129 -17.87 11.04 11.60
N GLN A 130 -16.68 11.13 11.02
CA GLN A 130 -16.27 12.13 10.05
C GLN A 130 -16.36 11.63 8.61
N GLU A 131 -17.11 10.54 8.34
CA GLU A 131 -17.27 9.90 7.03
C GLU A 131 -15.97 9.41 6.40
N ARG A 132 -14.87 9.32 7.16
CA ARG A 132 -13.59 8.83 6.68
C ARG A 132 -13.65 7.30 6.55
N LEU A 133 -13.24 6.78 5.40
CA LEU A 133 -13.24 5.33 5.13
C LEU A 133 -11.99 4.67 5.73
N TRP A 134 -12.21 3.57 6.44
CA TRP A 134 -11.21 2.76 7.11
C TRP A 134 -11.35 1.29 6.74
N ARG A 135 -10.25 0.57 6.71
CA ARG A 135 -10.25 -0.90 6.77
C ARG A 135 -10.09 -1.32 8.21
N CYS A 136 -11.09 -1.98 8.75
CA CYS A 136 -11.12 -2.41 10.15
C CYS A 136 -11.17 -3.93 10.27
N PHE A 137 -10.62 -4.46 11.36
CA PHE A 137 -10.68 -5.87 11.71
C PHE A 137 -10.60 -6.06 13.23
N VAL A 138 -10.93 -7.25 13.70
CA VAL A 138 -10.72 -7.66 15.09
C VAL A 138 -9.47 -8.55 15.14
N ALA A 139 -8.51 -8.17 15.98
CA ALA A 139 -7.33 -8.96 16.28
C ALA A 139 -7.54 -9.68 17.62
N GLN A 140 -7.52 -11.02 17.61
CA GLN A 140 -7.72 -11.84 18.78
C GLN A 140 -6.59 -12.86 18.95
N ARG A 141 -6.05 -12.97 20.18
CA ARG A 141 -5.11 -14.01 20.59
C ARG A 141 -5.52 -14.56 21.94
N HIS A 142 -5.46 -15.88 22.10
CA HIS A 142 -5.83 -16.54 23.37
C HIS A 142 -5.03 -15.97 24.56
N GLY A 143 -5.69 -15.69 25.68
CA GLY A 143 -5.07 -15.10 26.87
C GLY A 143 -4.63 -13.65 26.75
N VAL A 144 -4.96 -12.96 25.65
CA VAL A 144 -4.62 -11.57 25.41
C VAL A 144 -5.90 -10.77 25.11
N GLN A 145 -5.87 -9.47 25.46
CA GLN A 145 -6.93 -8.52 25.11
C GLN A 145 -7.23 -8.56 23.60
N LYS A 146 -8.51 -8.54 23.24
CA LYS A 146 -8.96 -8.33 21.87
C LYS A 146 -8.81 -6.86 21.50
N PHE A 147 -8.50 -6.60 20.23
CA PHE A 147 -8.39 -5.27 19.69
C PHE A 147 -9.26 -5.10 18.45
N ARG A 148 -9.98 -4.00 18.35
CA ARG A 148 -10.46 -3.49 17.09
C ARG A 148 -9.36 -2.63 16.48
N VAL A 149 -8.91 -2.99 15.29
CA VAL A 149 -7.83 -2.31 14.58
C VAL A 149 -8.37 -1.75 13.29
N CYS A 150 -8.15 -0.47 13.04
CA CYS A 150 -8.53 0.22 11.81
C CYS A 150 -7.31 0.89 11.19
N GLU A 151 -7.21 0.84 9.87
CA GLU A 151 -6.10 1.41 9.12
C GLU A 151 -6.56 2.18 7.89
N ARG A 152 -5.81 3.21 7.52
CA ARG A 152 -5.94 3.96 6.27
C ARG A 152 -4.64 4.65 5.92
N ILE A 153 -4.46 4.97 4.64
CA ILE A 153 -3.35 5.79 4.15
C ILE A 153 -3.96 7.02 3.49
N VAL A 154 -3.37 8.19 3.69
CA VAL A 154 -3.82 9.45 3.10
C VAL A 154 -2.66 10.07 2.36
N ASP A 155 -2.88 10.61 1.17
CA ASP A 155 -1.88 11.35 0.41
C ASP A 155 -1.93 12.86 0.69
N ALA A 156 -1.06 13.61 0.04
CA ALA A 156 -0.95 15.05 0.22
C ALA A 156 -2.21 15.82 -0.19
N GLU A 157 -3.00 15.30 -1.11
CA GLU A 157 -4.26 15.89 -1.58
C GLU A 157 -5.48 15.44 -0.76
N GLY A 158 -5.30 14.55 0.24
CA GLY A 158 -6.35 14.03 1.10
C GLY A 158 -7.06 12.79 0.53
N ALA A 159 -6.62 12.25 -0.60
CA ALA A 159 -7.14 10.99 -1.12
C ALA A 159 -6.76 9.84 -0.19
N ALA A 160 -7.72 8.95 0.09
CA ALA A 160 -7.55 7.89 1.07
C ALA A 160 -7.52 6.51 0.43
N PHE A 161 -6.61 5.68 0.92
CA PHE A 161 -6.46 4.28 0.55
C PHE A 161 -6.70 3.40 1.77
N THR A 162 -7.47 2.35 1.61
CA THR A 162 -7.71 1.31 2.62
C THR A 162 -6.98 0.01 2.31
N ASP A 163 -6.21 0.00 1.23
CA ASP A 163 -5.38 -1.12 0.79
C ASP A 163 -3.97 -0.63 0.45
N THR A 164 -2.97 -1.24 1.07
CA THR A 164 -1.55 -0.85 0.90
C THR A 164 -1.02 -1.16 -0.49
N SER A 165 -1.52 -2.19 -1.16
CA SER A 165 -1.12 -2.52 -2.54
C SER A 165 -1.68 -1.50 -3.51
N ALA A 166 -2.95 -1.11 -3.37
CA ALA A 166 -3.57 -0.06 -4.17
C ALA A 166 -2.83 1.28 -4.00
N TRP A 167 -2.51 1.65 -2.74
CA TRP A 167 -1.69 2.81 -2.47
C TRP A 167 -0.32 2.73 -3.15
N TYR A 168 0.40 1.59 -2.98
CA TYR A 168 1.73 1.44 -3.54
C TYR A 168 1.76 1.64 -5.06
N TRP A 169 0.81 1.04 -5.78
CA TRP A 169 0.76 1.17 -7.23
C TRP A 169 0.32 2.57 -7.68
N ALA A 170 -0.60 3.22 -6.98
CA ALA A 170 -0.98 4.61 -7.23
C ALA A 170 0.21 5.56 -7.02
N ALA A 171 0.96 5.38 -5.93
CA ALA A 171 2.15 6.17 -5.62
C ALA A 171 3.29 5.89 -6.63
N ALA A 172 3.59 4.63 -6.93
CA ALA A 172 4.66 4.25 -7.85
C ALA A 172 4.40 4.68 -9.31
N SER A 173 3.11 4.76 -9.71
CA SER A 173 2.71 5.26 -11.03
C SER A 173 2.54 6.79 -11.09
N GLY A 174 2.68 7.49 -9.96
CA GLY A 174 2.50 8.95 -9.89
C GLY A 174 1.05 9.42 -9.87
N GLN A 175 0.09 8.50 -9.68
CA GLN A 175 -1.34 8.83 -9.51
C GLN A 175 -1.67 9.36 -8.11
N SER A 176 -0.83 9.06 -7.12
CA SER A 176 -0.92 9.60 -5.77
C SER A 176 0.42 10.21 -5.39
N ARG A 177 0.39 11.36 -4.74
CA ARG A 177 1.60 12.14 -4.40
C ARG A 177 1.80 12.20 -2.91
N GLY A 178 3.06 12.08 -2.50
CA GLY A 178 3.47 12.23 -1.10
C GLY A 178 3.62 13.69 -0.67
N PRO A 179 3.86 13.92 0.62
CA PRO A 179 4.06 12.88 1.62
C PRO A 179 2.76 12.12 1.93
N TRP A 180 2.87 10.85 2.25
CA TRP A 180 1.73 10.03 2.66
C TRP A 180 1.75 9.80 4.16
N GLN A 181 0.57 9.73 4.75
CA GLN A 181 0.41 9.36 6.15
C GLN A 181 -0.40 8.07 6.27
N ALA A 182 0.23 7.00 6.74
CA ALA A 182 -0.46 5.78 7.09
C ALA A 182 -0.77 5.77 8.59
N VAL A 183 -2.04 5.56 8.92
CA VAL A 183 -2.53 5.57 10.30
C VAL A 183 -3.14 4.22 10.63
N THR A 184 -2.74 3.67 11.77
CA THR A 184 -3.34 2.47 12.37
C THR A 184 -3.82 2.82 13.77
N VAL A 185 -5.10 2.60 14.04
CA VAL A 185 -5.73 2.82 15.35
C VAL A 185 -6.12 1.47 15.93
N ALA A 186 -5.63 1.16 17.13
CA ALA A 186 -5.94 -0.08 17.85
C ALA A 186 -6.64 0.25 19.16
N ARG A 187 -7.88 -0.18 19.31
CA ARG A 187 -8.72 0.00 20.49
C ARG A 187 -8.99 -1.33 21.16
N PRO A 188 -8.79 -1.47 22.47
CA PRO A 188 -9.22 -2.63 23.24
C PRO A 188 -10.75 -2.83 23.13
N LEU A 189 -11.20 -4.12 23.10
CA LEU A 189 -12.61 -4.53 23.07
C LEU A 189 -13.00 -5.18 24.40
#